data_9386c206f56be9bba9cc221d0e49caa9
#
_entry.id   9386c206f56be9bba9cc221d0e49caa9
#
_cell.length_a   1.000
_cell.length_b   1.000
_cell.length_c   1.000
_cell.angle_alpha   90.00
_cell.angle_beta   90.00
_cell.angle_gamma   90.00
#
_symmetry.space_group_name_H-M   'P 1'
#
loop_
_entity.id
_entity.type
_entity.pdbx_description
1 polymer ?
#
loop_
_entity_poly.entity_id
_entity_poly.type
_entity_poly.pdbx_seq_one_letter_code
_entity_poly.pdbx_strand_id
1 'polypeptide(L)'
;MTAEIQKALEVLRNGGVILYPTDTVWGIGCDATDPEAVAKVYAIKDREDSKSLVLLASDMDMICRYVREVPEMAIQLVEVNDKPMTIIYPGAVAGEKGCMKADRRCLAFNTVAEDGTVGSRIPMMDFCQQLVAKLGRPIVSTSANISGEPTPKKFAEITEQIRSAVDHVVDPSLEKGSTGHSSSIIKVGLYYLIEIIRK
;
A
#
# COMPACT_ATOMS: atom_id res chain seq x y z
N MET A 1 1.31 13.70 15.75
CA MET A 1 1.40 12.32 15.23
C MET A 1 0.35 11.39 15.81
N THR A 2 0.29 11.12 17.11
CA THR A 2 -0.68 10.16 17.69
C THR A 2 -2.15 10.48 17.38
N ALA A 3 -2.55 11.75 17.46
CA ALA A 3 -3.92 12.16 17.13
C ALA A 3 -4.27 11.92 15.65
N GLU A 4 -3.33 12.17 14.74
CA GLU A 4 -3.52 11.91 13.30
C GLU A 4 -3.62 10.41 13.01
N ILE A 5 -2.82 9.57 13.70
CA ILE A 5 -2.95 8.12 13.60
C ILE A 5 -4.35 7.66 14.03
N GLN A 6 -4.90 8.21 15.12
CA GLN A 6 -6.25 7.85 15.57
C GLN A 6 -7.34 8.21 14.56
N LYS A 7 -7.28 9.42 13.98
CA LYS A 7 -8.22 9.87 12.94
C LYS A 7 -8.13 8.96 11.69
N ALA A 8 -6.91 8.71 11.21
CA ALA A 8 -6.69 7.84 10.07
C ALA A 8 -7.19 6.41 10.32
N LEU A 9 -6.98 5.86 11.52
CA LEU A 9 -7.47 4.54 11.91
C LEU A 9 -9.00 4.46 11.92
N GLU A 10 -9.67 5.50 12.42
CA GLU A 10 -11.13 5.56 12.43
C GLU A 10 -11.68 5.52 11.01
N VAL A 11 -11.12 6.31 10.10
CA VAL A 11 -11.52 6.32 8.69
C VAL A 11 -11.28 4.96 8.03
N LEU A 12 -10.08 4.39 8.19
CA LEU A 12 -9.73 3.09 7.61
C LEU A 12 -10.64 1.95 8.11
N ARG A 13 -10.94 1.93 9.42
CA ARG A 13 -11.80 0.90 10.03
C ARG A 13 -13.25 0.97 9.55
N ASN A 14 -13.69 2.15 9.12
CA ASN A 14 -15.02 2.39 8.55
C ASN A 14 -15.06 2.27 7.02
N GLY A 15 -14.04 1.69 6.39
CA GLY A 15 -13.98 1.49 4.94
C GLY A 15 -13.77 2.78 4.15
N GLY A 16 -13.18 3.79 4.78
CA GLY A 16 -12.82 5.05 4.15
C GLY A 16 -11.43 5.03 3.51
N VAL A 17 -11.14 6.09 2.78
CA VAL A 17 -9.88 6.33 2.06
C VAL A 17 -9.16 7.51 2.67
N ILE A 18 -7.85 7.37 2.87
CA ILE A 18 -7.00 8.43 3.40
C ILE A 18 -5.96 8.90 2.36
N LEU A 19 -5.60 10.16 2.45
CA LEU A 19 -4.43 10.75 1.80
C LEU A 19 -3.35 10.97 2.87
N TYR A 20 -2.19 10.35 2.72
CA TYR A 20 -1.18 10.31 3.78
C TYR A 20 0.25 10.32 3.26
N PRO A 21 1.19 10.92 4.02
CA PRO A 21 2.60 10.92 3.65
C PRO A 21 3.22 9.54 3.88
N THR A 22 4.16 9.17 3.02
CA THR A 22 5.00 7.98 3.19
C THR A 22 6.47 8.34 3.07
N ASP A 23 7.35 7.39 3.35
CA ASP A 23 8.80 7.52 3.15
C ASP A 23 9.20 7.71 1.66
N THR A 24 8.28 7.51 0.74
CA THR A 24 8.49 7.72 -0.71
C THR A 24 7.79 9.00 -1.20
N VAL A 25 6.52 8.91 -1.52
CA VAL A 25 5.64 9.98 -1.99
C VAL A 25 4.33 9.93 -1.21
N TRP A 26 3.50 10.95 -1.33
CA TRP A 26 2.15 10.91 -0.79
C TRP A 26 1.34 9.78 -1.39
N GLY A 27 0.64 9.04 -0.54
CA GLY A 27 -0.17 7.90 -0.91
C GLY A 27 -1.67 8.13 -0.70
N ILE A 28 -2.46 7.50 -1.56
CA ILE A 28 -3.88 7.25 -1.32
C ILE A 28 -3.98 5.83 -0.81
N GLY A 29 -4.68 5.62 0.29
CA GLY A 29 -4.76 4.30 0.91
C GLY A 29 -6.06 4.00 1.61
N CYS A 30 -6.31 2.71 1.75
CA CYS A 30 -7.44 2.13 2.46
C CYS A 30 -7.05 0.79 3.07
N ASP A 31 -7.93 0.18 3.83
CA ASP A 31 -7.77 -1.20 4.31
C ASP A 31 -7.68 -2.16 3.12
N ALA A 32 -6.55 -2.86 2.98
CA ALA A 32 -6.31 -3.77 1.85
C ALA A 32 -7.14 -5.08 1.93
N THR A 33 -7.88 -5.29 3.00
CA THR A 33 -8.78 -6.44 3.18
C THR A 33 -10.25 -6.10 2.87
N ASP A 34 -10.52 -4.84 2.52
CA ASP A 34 -11.87 -4.35 2.21
C ASP A 34 -12.00 -4.03 0.72
N PRO A 35 -12.67 -4.89 -0.07
CA PRO A 35 -12.80 -4.70 -1.51
C PRO A 35 -13.62 -3.48 -1.91
N GLU A 36 -14.57 -3.02 -1.09
CA GLU A 36 -15.32 -1.79 -1.35
C GLU A 36 -14.43 -0.55 -1.17
N ALA A 37 -13.60 -0.53 -0.12
CA ALA A 37 -12.64 0.54 0.10
C ALA A 37 -11.57 0.58 -1.01
N VAL A 38 -11.10 -0.57 -1.47
CA VAL A 38 -10.17 -0.69 -2.60
C VAL A 38 -10.80 -0.17 -3.90
N ALA A 39 -12.07 -0.50 -4.16
CA ALA A 39 -12.79 0.01 -5.33
C ALA A 39 -12.89 1.56 -5.32
N LYS A 40 -13.08 2.19 -4.14
CA LYS A 40 -13.03 3.66 -4.01
C LYS A 40 -11.67 4.23 -4.43
N VAL A 41 -10.56 3.57 -4.06
CA VAL A 41 -9.21 4.00 -4.46
C VAL A 41 -9.05 3.97 -5.97
N TYR A 42 -9.52 2.91 -6.64
CA TYR A 42 -9.51 2.83 -8.11
C TYR A 42 -10.34 3.95 -8.75
N ALA A 43 -11.54 4.21 -8.22
CA ALA A 43 -12.41 5.28 -8.72
C ALA A 43 -11.76 6.68 -8.57
N ILE A 44 -11.12 6.97 -7.43
CA ILE A 44 -10.40 8.24 -7.19
C ILE A 44 -9.26 8.43 -8.20
N LYS A 45 -8.57 7.34 -8.54
CA LYS A 45 -7.42 7.39 -9.46
C LYS A 45 -7.80 7.34 -10.94
N ASP A 46 -9.06 7.19 -11.27
CA ASP A 46 -9.50 6.87 -12.64
C ASP A 46 -8.67 5.72 -13.24
N ARG A 47 -8.59 4.62 -12.49
CA ARG A 47 -7.72 3.48 -12.78
C ARG A 47 -8.53 2.20 -12.91
N GLU A 48 -8.21 1.40 -13.92
CA GLU A 48 -8.77 0.07 -14.09
C GLU A 48 -8.29 -0.90 -13.00
N ASP A 49 -9.18 -1.75 -12.52
CA ASP A 49 -8.91 -2.79 -11.49
C ASP A 49 -7.85 -3.82 -11.91
N SER A 50 -7.49 -3.86 -13.19
CA SER A 50 -6.50 -4.79 -13.75
C SER A 50 -5.06 -4.56 -13.28
N LYS A 51 -4.76 -3.39 -12.71
CA LYS A 51 -3.41 -3.03 -12.24
C LYS A 51 -3.34 -3.16 -10.73
N SER A 52 -2.63 -4.18 -10.25
CA SER A 52 -2.40 -4.40 -8.83
C SER A 52 -1.89 -3.15 -8.09
N LEU A 53 -2.23 -3.05 -6.82
CA LEU A 53 -1.84 -1.97 -5.92
C LEU A 53 -0.68 -2.43 -5.03
N VAL A 54 0.19 -1.49 -4.63
CA VAL A 54 1.21 -1.74 -3.61
C VAL A 54 0.57 -1.67 -2.23
N LEU A 55 0.96 -2.55 -1.34
CA LEU A 55 0.51 -2.61 0.04
C LEU A 55 1.65 -2.22 1.00
N LEU A 56 1.30 -1.56 2.11
CA LEU A 56 2.19 -1.38 3.25
C LEU A 56 1.88 -2.43 4.30
N ALA A 57 2.90 -3.13 4.77
CA ALA A 57 2.86 -4.02 5.92
C ALA A 57 3.72 -3.46 7.06
N SER A 58 3.37 -3.73 8.32
CA SER A 58 4.15 -3.26 9.47
C SER A 58 5.48 -4.01 9.61
N ASP A 59 5.51 -5.26 9.22
CA ASP A 59 6.62 -6.19 9.44
C ASP A 59 6.49 -7.42 8.53
N MET A 60 7.50 -8.28 8.57
CA MET A 60 7.51 -9.53 7.80
C MET A 60 6.42 -10.52 8.27
N ASP A 61 6.09 -10.54 9.56
CA ASP A 61 5.03 -11.42 10.09
C ASP A 61 3.67 -11.05 9.49
N MET A 62 3.40 -9.75 9.28
CA MET A 62 2.21 -9.32 8.58
C MET A 62 2.22 -9.79 7.12
N ILE A 63 3.33 -9.70 6.41
CA ILE A 63 3.46 -10.21 5.03
C ILE A 63 3.18 -11.71 4.99
N CYS A 64 3.73 -12.51 5.91
CA CYS A 64 3.52 -13.96 5.99
C CYS A 64 2.06 -14.36 6.24
N ARG A 65 1.24 -13.48 6.80
CA ARG A 65 -0.21 -13.75 6.95
C ARG A 65 -0.99 -13.64 5.65
N TYR A 66 -0.50 -12.87 4.68
CA TYR A 66 -1.20 -12.56 3.43
C TYR A 66 -0.49 -13.10 2.17
N VAL A 67 0.61 -13.82 2.35
CA VAL A 67 1.35 -14.52 1.30
C VAL A 67 1.53 -15.97 1.75
N ARG A 68 1.15 -16.93 0.94
CA ARG A 68 1.13 -18.37 1.31
C ARG A 68 2.51 -18.91 1.62
N GLU A 69 3.48 -18.53 0.81
CA GLU A 69 4.89 -18.91 0.95
C GLU A 69 5.77 -17.72 0.58
N VAL A 70 6.43 -17.15 1.58
CA VAL A 70 7.36 -16.04 1.35
C VAL A 70 8.70 -16.61 0.94
N PRO A 71 9.22 -16.26 -0.26
CA PRO A 71 10.52 -16.73 -0.70
C PRO A 71 11.63 -16.30 0.26
N GLU A 72 12.54 -17.19 0.62
CA GLU A 72 13.67 -16.89 1.51
C GLU A 72 14.50 -15.67 1.03
N MET A 73 14.70 -15.58 -0.28
CA MET A 73 15.38 -14.43 -0.90
C MET A 73 14.67 -13.10 -0.59
N ALA A 74 13.33 -13.09 -0.52
CA ALA A 74 12.58 -11.89 -0.19
C ALA A 74 12.84 -11.46 1.26
N ILE A 75 12.93 -12.40 2.19
CA ILE A 75 13.28 -12.14 3.60
C ILE A 75 14.68 -11.53 3.68
N GLN A 76 15.66 -12.14 3.04
CA GLN A 76 17.05 -11.65 3.02
C GLN A 76 17.14 -10.24 2.40
N LEU A 77 16.43 -9.97 1.31
CA LEU A 77 16.40 -8.64 0.69
C LEU A 77 15.82 -7.58 1.64
N VAL A 78 14.76 -7.89 2.37
CA VAL A 78 14.16 -6.96 3.33
C VAL A 78 15.10 -6.70 4.51
N GLU A 79 15.80 -7.72 5.01
CA GLU A 79 16.71 -7.60 6.15
C GLU A 79 17.94 -6.70 5.87
N VAL A 80 18.47 -6.76 4.64
CA VAL A 80 19.68 -6.01 4.27
C VAL A 80 19.38 -4.65 3.61
N ASN A 81 18.09 -4.35 3.38
CA ASN A 81 17.70 -3.18 2.63
C ASN A 81 17.63 -1.92 3.50
N ASP A 82 18.24 -0.84 3.03
CA ASP A 82 18.28 0.47 3.68
C ASP A 82 17.49 1.56 2.93
N LYS A 83 16.75 1.20 1.88
CA LYS A 83 15.97 2.12 1.03
C LYS A 83 14.55 1.61 0.80
N PRO A 84 13.59 2.51 0.48
CA PRO A 84 12.23 2.08 0.17
C PRO A 84 12.20 1.08 -1.00
N MET A 85 11.84 -0.16 -0.71
CA MET A 85 11.80 -1.27 -1.66
C MET A 85 10.46 -2.00 -1.58
N THR A 86 9.82 -2.18 -2.71
CA THR A 86 8.63 -3.00 -2.86
C THR A 86 9.01 -4.36 -3.43
N ILE A 87 8.55 -5.42 -2.80
CA ILE A 87 8.70 -6.77 -3.32
C ILE A 87 7.35 -7.26 -3.84
N ILE A 88 7.35 -7.82 -5.05
CA ILE A 88 6.20 -8.54 -5.60
C ILE A 88 6.35 -10.00 -5.21
N TYR A 89 5.44 -10.44 -4.34
CA TYR A 89 5.39 -11.79 -3.78
C TYR A 89 4.45 -12.69 -4.58
N PRO A 90 4.77 -13.99 -4.77
CA PRO A 90 3.85 -14.97 -5.33
C PRO A 90 2.82 -15.42 -4.27
N GLY A 91 1.71 -15.97 -4.73
CA GLY A 91 0.78 -16.70 -3.86
C GLY A 91 0.07 -15.85 -2.80
N ALA A 92 -0.48 -14.71 -3.19
CA ALA A 92 -1.30 -13.88 -2.30
C ALA A 92 -2.50 -14.66 -1.74
N VAL A 93 -2.78 -14.47 -0.45
CA VAL A 93 -4.00 -14.97 0.20
C VAL A 93 -5.11 -13.96 -0.06
N ALA A 94 -5.89 -14.18 -1.10
CA ALA A 94 -6.96 -13.29 -1.54
C ALA A 94 -8.34 -13.85 -1.28
N GLY A 95 -9.31 -12.96 -1.09
CA GLY A 95 -10.72 -13.29 -1.07
C GLY A 95 -11.22 -13.75 -2.44
N GLU A 96 -12.44 -14.30 -2.47
CA GLU A 96 -13.09 -14.77 -3.68
C GLU A 96 -13.29 -13.61 -4.67
N LYS A 97 -12.93 -13.86 -5.94
CA LYS A 97 -13.09 -12.86 -7.02
C LYS A 97 -14.54 -12.42 -7.14
N GLY A 98 -14.77 -11.12 -7.11
CA GLY A 98 -16.11 -10.52 -7.17
C GLY A 98 -16.86 -10.46 -5.84
N CYS A 99 -16.32 -11.04 -4.76
CA CYS A 99 -16.90 -10.91 -3.43
C CYS A 99 -16.55 -9.53 -2.83
N MET A 100 -17.54 -8.66 -2.69
CA MET A 100 -17.36 -7.31 -2.13
C MET A 100 -17.39 -7.26 -0.59
N LYS A 101 -17.49 -8.42 0.05
CA LYS A 101 -17.48 -8.50 1.53
C LYS A 101 -16.04 -8.50 2.06
N ALA A 102 -15.75 -7.58 2.97
CA ALA A 102 -14.46 -7.53 3.65
C ALA A 102 -14.22 -8.79 4.51
N ASP A 103 -13.05 -9.40 4.36
CA ASP A 103 -12.57 -10.49 5.22
C ASP A 103 -11.12 -10.20 5.66
N ARG A 104 -10.95 -9.92 6.93
CA ARG A 104 -9.64 -9.54 7.52
C ARG A 104 -8.58 -10.64 7.47
N ARG A 105 -8.95 -11.88 7.11
CA ARG A 105 -8.06 -13.03 6.98
C ARG A 105 -7.39 -13.12 5.61
N CYS A 106 -7.87 -12.36 4.63
CA CYS A 106 -7.35 -12.35 3.29
C CYS A 106 -7.31 -10.92 2.72
N LEU A 107 -6.50 -10.71 1.69
CA LEU A 107 -6.51 -9.49 0.91
C LEU A 107 -7.81 -9.39 0.10
N ALA A 108 -8.28 -8.18 -0.14
CA ALA A 108 -9.32 -7.94 -1.12
C ALA A 108 -8.88 -8.45 -2.50
N PHE A 109 -9.74 -9.17 -3.22
CA PHE A 109 -9.40 -9.76 -4.51
C PHE A 109 -8.88 -8.73 -5.52
N ASN A 110 -9.35 -7.48 -5.41
CA ASN A 110 -8.98 -6.37 -6.30
C ASN A 110 -7.67 -5.66 -5.90
N THR A 111 -6.93 -6.15 -4.90
CA THR A 111 -5.55 -5.72 -4.63
C THR A 111 -4.52 -6.64 -5.26
N VAL A 112 -4.91 -7.82 -5.69
CA VAL A 112 -4.04 -8.90 -6.17
C VAL A 112 -4.02 -8.90 -7.70
N ALA A 113 -2.85 -9.12 -8.29
CA ALA A 113 -2.71 -9.24 -9.73
C ALA A 113 -3.35 -10.54 -10.27
N GLU A 114 -3.66 -10.58 -11.57
CA GLU A 114 -4.28 -11.75 -12.20
C GLU A 114 -3.44 -13.03 -12.07
N ASP A 115 -2.10 -12.89 -12.01
CA ASP A 115 -1.17 -14.00 -11.79
C ASP A 115 -1.07 -14.45 -10.32
N GLY A 116 -1.88 -13.88 -9.44
CA GLY A 116 -1.90 -14.18 -8.01
C GLY A 116 -0.76 -13.55 -7.23
N THR A 117 -0.01 -12.61 -7.81
CA THR A 117 1.05 -11.88 -7.12
C THR A 117 0.53 -10.63 -6.42
N VAL A 118 1.27 -10.16 -5.41
CA VAL A 118 0.99 -8.91 -4.70
C VAL A 118 2.27 -8.16 -4.37
N GLY A 119 2.28 -6.86 -4.65
CA GLY A 119 3.36 -5.97 -4.25
C GLY A 119 3.18 -5.50 -2.82
N SER A 120 4.17 -5.71 -1.96
CA SER A 120 4.15 -5.19 -0.59
C SER A 120 5.52 -4.65 -0.18
N ARG A 121 5.52 -3.68 0.74
CA ARG A 121 6.73 -3.15 1.36
C ARG A 121 6.50 -2.83 2.83
N ILE A 122 7.58 -2.84 3.60
CA ILE A 122 7.61 -2.35 4.97
C ILE A 122 8.09 -0.90 4.90
N PRO A 123 7.25 0.09 5.28
CA PRO A 123 7.64 1.49 5.22
C PRO A 123 8.71 1.81 6.28
N MET A 124 9.59 2.75 5.96
CA MET A 124 10.63 3.23 6.90
C MET A 124 10.15 4.42 7.74
N MET A 125 9.07 5.08 7.32
CA MET A 125 8.49 6.22 8.06
C MET A 125 7.71 5.74 9.28
N ASP A 126 8.05 6.27 10.44
CA ASP A 126 7.46 5.89 11.74
C ASP A 126 5.92 6.07 11.77
N PHE A 127 5.40 7.15 11.18
CA PHE A 127 3.95 7.34 11.04
C PHE A 127 3.28 6.15 10.33
N CYS A 128 3.83 5.73 9.20
CA CYS A 128 3.28 4.61 8.42
C CYS A 128 3.39 3.29 9.17
N GLN A 129 4.53 3.01 9.80
CA GLN A 129 4.73 1.80 10.59
C GLN A 129 3.71 1.70 11.72
N GLN A 130 3.54 2.76 12.50
CA GLN A 130 2.57 2.81 13.60
C GLN A 130 1.12 2.70 13.10
N LEU A 131 0.78 3.36 12.00
CA LEU A 131 -0.57 3.31 11.43
C LEU A 131 -0.92 1.87 11.01
N VAL A 132 -0.05 1.23 10.23
CA VAL A 132 -0.25 -0.15 9.75
C VAL A 132 -0.30 -1.14 10.91
N ALA A 133 0.64 -1.04 11.87
CA ALA A 133 0.68 -1.90 13.04
C ALA A 133 -0.60 -1.78 13.89
N LYS A 134 -1.10 -0.57 14.14
CA LYS A 134 -2.32 -0.33 14.92
C LYS A 134 -3.60 -0.72 14.17
N LEU A 135 -3.61 -0.65 12.85
CA LEU A 135 -4.70 -1.21 12.04
C LEU A 135 -4.71 -2.74 12.13
N GLY A 136 -3.52 -3.36 12.24
CA GLY A 136 -3.32 -4.82 12.30
C GLY A 136 -3.51 -5.53 10.97
N ARG A 137 -3.58 -4.78 9.86
CA ARG A 137 -3.79 -5.25 8.49
C ARG A 137 -3.01 -4.39 7.50
N PRO A 138 -2.66 -4.91 6.30
CA PRO A 138 -2.03 -4.11 5.28
C PRO A 138 -2.90 -2.93 4.82
N ILE A 139 -2.25 -1.83 4.46
CA ILE A 139 -2.89 -0.64 3.89
C ILE A 139 -2.49 -0.52 2.42
N VAL A 140 -3.44 -0.28 1.54
CA VAL A 140 -3.16 0.12 0.15
C VAL A 140 -2.33 1.39 0.15
N SER A 141 -1.32 1.46 -0.70
CA SER A 141 -0.46 2.63 -0.89
C SER A 141 -0.21 2.85 -2.38
N THR A 142 -0.96 3.74 -2.98
CA THR A 142 -0.75 4.16 -4.36
C THR A 142 -0.50 5.66 -4.41
N SER A 143 0.30 6.14 -5.38
CA SER A 143 0.66 7.56 -5.49
C SER A 143 -0.57 8.48 -5.62
N ALA A 144 -0.48 9.68 -5.05
CA ALA A 144 -1.60 10.63 -4.93
C ALA A 144 -1.83 11.45 -6.21
N ASN A 145 -1.96 10.78 -7.36
CA ASN A 145 -2.24 11.36 -8.68
C ASN A 145 -3.30 10.54 -9.42
N ILE A 146 -3.97 11.16 -10.37
CA ILE A 146 -4.78 10.45 -11.36
C ILE A 146 -3.86 9.55 -12.20
N SER A 147 -4.33 8.38 -12.61
CA SER A 147 -3.52 7.45 -13.39
C SER A 147 -3.06 8.09 -14.70
N GLY A 148 -1.75 7.98 -14.98
CA GLY A 148 -1.13 8.60 -16.17
C GLY A 148 -0.60 10.01 -15.94
N GLU A 149 -0.98 10.69 -14.87
CA GLU A 149 -0.43 12.00 -14.50
C GLU A 149 0.88 11.87 -13.72
N PRO A 150 1.71 12.94 -13.67
CA PRO A 150 2.92 12.95 -12.88
C PRO A 150 2.65 12.72 -11.39
N THR A 151 3.50 11.94 -10.75
CA THR A 151 3.42 11.70 -9.30
C THR A 151 3.85 12.94 -8.52
N PRO A 152 3.01 13.49 -7.62
CA PRO A 152 3.38 14.63 -6.78
C PRO A 152 4.45 14.22 -5.78
N LYS A 153 5.48 15.06 -5.64
CA LYS A 153 6.59 14.84 -4.70
C LYS A 153 6.30 15.41 -3.32
N LYS A 154 5.43 16.42 -3.26
CA LYS A 154 5.05 17.14 -2.04
C LYS A 154 3.55 17.34 -1.97
N PHE A 155 3.04 17.56 -0.76
CA PHE A 155 1.61 17.84 -0.54
C PHE A 155 1.08 18.99 -1.40
N ALA A 156 1.84 20.07 -1.53
CA ALA A 156 1.44 21.24 -2.31
C ALA A 156 1.20 20.98 -3.80
N GLU A 157 1.74 19.87 -4.34
CA GLU A 157 1.59 19.48 -5.75
C GLU A 157 0.36 18.58 -5.98
N ILE A 158 -0.28 18.10 -4.89
CA ILE A 158 -1.47 17.24 -4.98
C ILE A 158 -2.66 18.08 -5.40
N THR A 159 -3.35 17.65 -6.45
CA THR A 159 -4.51 18.37 -6.99
C THR A 159 -5.67 18.42 -5.99
N GLU A 160 -6.49 19.46 -6.08
CA GLU A 160 -7.70 19.58 -5.28
C GLU A 160 -8.67 18.41 -5.54
N GLN A 161 -8.72 17.91 -6.77
CA GLN A 161 -9.52 16.75 -7.13
C GLN A 161 -9.19 15.53 -6.25
N ILE A 162 -7.91 15.24 -6.03
CA ILE A 162 -7.47 14.14 -5.14
C ILE A 162 -7.78 14.46 -3.68
N ARG A 163 -7.46 15.69 -3.23
CA ARG A 163 -7.64 16.09 -1.82
C ARG A 163 -9.10 16.05 -1.37
N SER A 164 -10.02 16.45 -2.25
CA SER A 164 -11.46 16.46 -1.96
C SER A 164 -12.14 15.09 -2.13
N ALA A 165 -11.49 14.14 -2.81
CA ALA A 165 -12.07 12.82 -3.08
C ALA A 165 -11.82 11.79 -1.95
N VAL A 166 -10.94 12.08 -1.01
CA VAL A 166 -10.62 11.19 0.12
C VAL A 166 -11.42 11.57 1.38
N ASP A 167 -11.61 10.61 2.28
CA ASP A 167 -12.37 10.83 3.53
C ASP A 167 -11.54 11.53 4.62
N HIS A 168 -10.21 11.45 4.55
CA HIS A 168 -9.31 12.15 5.47
C HIS A 168 -7.98 12.46 4.81
N VAL A 169 -7.51 13.69 5.03
CA VAL A 169 -6.17 14.15 4.66
C VAL A 169 -5.34 14.24 5.93
N VAL A 170 -4.28 13.44 6.02
CA VAL A 170 -3.33 13.48 7.15
C VAL A 170 -2.57 14.80 7.15
N ASP A 171 -2.26 15.32 8.33
CA ASP A 171 -1.55 16.59 8.51
C ASP A 171 -0.26 16.65 7.68
N PRO A 172 -0.15 17.62 6.74
CA PRO A 172 1.02 17.76 5.88
C PRO A 172 2.34 17.98 6.62
N SER A 173 2.31 18.42 7.87
CA SER A 173 3.53 18.58 8.67
C SER A 173 4.28 17.26 8.92
N LEU A 174 3.60 16.12 8.74
CA LEU A 174 4.16 14.77 8.85
C LEU A 174 4.90 14.30 7.58
N GLU A 175 4.94 15.10 6.53
CA GLU A 175 5.65 14.80 5.26
C GLU A 175 7.19 14.71 5.43
N LYS A 176 7.74 15.16 6.55
CA LYS A 176 9.18 15.14 6.80
C LYS A 176 9.73 13.72 6.73
N GLY A 177 10.78 13.53 5.92
CA GLY A 177 11.41 12.23 5.69
C GLY A 177 10.95 11.51 4.42
N SER A 178 9.96 12.05 3.70
CA SER A 178 9.64 11.57 2.34
C SER A 178 10.81 11.85 1.39
N THR A 179 11.18 10.84 0.60
CA THR A 179 12.25 10.99 -0.42
C THR A 179 11.79 11.76 -1.66
N GLY A 180 10.49 11.83 -1.90
CA GLY A 180 9.90 12.37 -3.14
C GLY A 180 10.12 11.46 -4.37
N HIS A 181 10.60 10.25 -4.14
CA HIS A 181 10.84 9.24 -5.18
C HIS A 181 10.09 7.94 -4.86
N SER A 182 9.58 7.28 -5.88
CA SER A 182 8.94 5.97 -5.73
C SER A 182 9.96 4.91 -5.28
N SER A 183 9.49 3.89 -4.54
CA SER A 183 10.31 2.75 -4.16
C SER A 183 10.88 1.99 -5.37
N SER A 184 12.00 1.33 -5.22
CA SER A 184 12.38 0.27 -6.15
C SER A 184 11.33 -0.85 -6.14
N ILE A 185 11.24 -1.62 -7.22
CA ILE A 185 10.32 -2.77 -7.30
C ILE A 185 11.10 -3.98 -7.79
N ILE A 186 11.05 -5.06 -7.02
CA ILE A 186 11.69 -6.34 -7.33
C ILE A 186 10.60 -7.41 -7.27
N LYS A 187 10.48 -8.23 -8.31
CA LYS A 187 9.64 -9.43 -8.29
C LYS A 187 10.49 -10.61 -7.83
N VAL A 188 10.05 -11.31 -6.81
CA VAL A 188 10.73 -12.48 -6.27
C VAL A 188 9.80 -13.68 -6.43
N GLY A 189 10.27 -14.69 -7.16
CA GLY A 189 9.59 -15.97 -7.29
C GLY A 189 10.14 -17.01 -6.33
N LEU A 190 9.45 -18.15 -6.25
CA LEU A 190 9.99 -19.35 -5.63
C LEU A 190 11.24 -19.81 -6.44
N TYR A 191 12.16 -20.53 -5.80
CA TYR A 191 13.38 -21.06 -6.45
C TYR A 191 14.37 -19.98 -6.94
N TYR A 192 14.58 -18.91 -6.13
CA TYR A 192 15.59 -17.86 -6.36
C TYR A 192 15.41 -17.04 -7.66
N LEU A 193 14.21 -17.01 -8.21
CA LEU A 193 13.90 -16.12 -9.33
C LEU A 193 13.77 -14.68 -8.83
N ILE A 194 14.56 -13.78 -9.43
CA ILE A 194 14.56 -12.34 -9.12
C ILE A 194 14.43 -11.58 -10.43
N GLU A 195 13.51 -10.63 -10.48
CA GLU A 195 13.33 -9.70 -11.59
C GLU A 195 13.25 -8.27 -11.06
N ILE A 196 14.12 -7.39 -11.57
CA ILE A 196 14.10 -5.97 -11.23
C ILE A 196 13.11 -5.27 -12.16
N ILE A 197 11.98 -4.84 -11.61
CA ILE A 197 10.92 -4.15 -12.36
C ILE A 197 11.20 -2.64 -12.44
N ARG A 198 11.69 -2.05 -11.32
CA ARG A 198 12.05 -0.64 -11.23
C ARG A 198 13.21 -0.46 -10.24
N LYS A 199 14.21 0.34 -10.63
CA LYS A 199 15.34 0.76 -9.79
C LYS A 199 15.00 2.03 -9.03
#